data_9984c6e743731df0bdb3965cb2ddab10
#
_entry.id   9984c6e743731df0bdb3965cb2ddab10
#
_cell.length_a   1.000
_cell.length_b   1.000
_cell.length_c   1.000
_cell.angle_alpha   90.00
_cell.angle_beta   90.00
_cell.angle_gamma   90.00
#
_symmetry.space_group_name_H-M   'P 1'
#
loop_
_entity.id
_entity.type
_entity.pdbx_description
1 polymer ?
#
loop_
_entity_poly.entity_id
_entity_poly.type
_entity_poly.pdbx_seq_one_letter_code
_entity_poly.pdbx_strand_id
1 'polypeptide(L)'
;MALLQAVAAGADKGYGLIGAGLAAGLAVVGAGIGIGLIGGRATEGIARQPDATARIQTAMIIAAALVEGVALFVAVIAFLIQGKINF
;
A
#
# COMPACT_ATOMS: atom_id res chain seq x y z
N MET A 1 -39.99 5.82 6.74
CA MET A 1 -38.99 6.19 5.69
C MET A 1 -37.66 6.63 6.31
N ALA A 2 -37.68 7.37 7.42
CA ALA A 2 -36.46 7.78 8.07
C ALA A 2 -35.58 6.60 8.52
N LEU A 3 -36.22 5.52 9.03
CA LEU A 3 -35.50 4.32 9.44
C LEU A 3 -34.80 3.64 8.26
N LEU A 4 -35.50 3.52 7.11
CA LEU A 4 -34.93 2.94 5.91
C LEU A 4 -33.75 3.78 5.40
N GLN A 5 -33.87 5.09 5.43
CA GLN A 5 -32.79 6.00 5.04
C GLN A 5 -31.59 5.87 5.98
N ALA A 6 -31.84 5.74 7.28
CA ALA A 6 -30.76 5.58 8.26
C ALA A 6 -30.01 4.23 8.05
N VAL A 7 -30.77 3.16 7.79
CA VAL A 7 -30.16 1.85 7.51
C VAL A 7 -29.34 1.88 6.23
N ALA A 8 -29.86 2.48 5.16
CA ALA A 8 -29.17 2.61 3.89
C ALA A 8 -27.88 3.45 4.04
N ALA A 9 -27.95 4.57 4.77
CA ALA A 9 -26.79 5.41 5.02
C ALA A 9 -25.72 4.67 5.82
N GLY A 10 -26.11 3.87 6.81
CA GLY A 10 -25.19 3.04 7.58
C GLY A 10 -24.52 1.97 6.75
N ALA A 11 -25.28 1.33 5.82
CA ALA A 11 -24.72 0.35 4.89
C ALA A 11 -23.71 1.00 3.94
N ASP A 12 -24.01 2.17 3.38
CA ASP A 12 -23.11 2.90 2.49
C ASP A 12 -21.81 3.27 3.21
N LYS A 13 -21.90 3.72 4.46
CA LYS A 13 -20.73 4.03 5.28
C LYS A 13 -19.89 2.79 5.55
N GLY A 14 -20.54 1.66 5.81
CA GLY A 14 -19.86 0.38 5.99
C GLY A 14 -19.08 -0.04 4.76
N TYR A 15 -19.67 0.08 3.57
CA TYR A 15 -18.98 -0.19 2.31
C TYR A 15 -17.79 0.72 2.09
N GLY A 16 -17.92 2.01 2.45
CA GLY A 16 -16.81 2.96 2.38
C GLY A 16 -15.64 2.54 3.26
N LEU A 17 -15.92 2.07 4.48
CA LEU A 17 -14.89 1.59 5.41
C LEU A 17 -14.23 0.31 4.91
N ILE A 18 -15.01 -0.63 4.36
CA ILE A 18 -14.47 -1.83 3.74
C ILE A 18 -13.55 -1.47 2.57
N GLY A 19 -13.99 -0.53 1.72
CA GLY A 19 -13.18 -0.06 0.60
C GLY A 19 -11.86 0.56 1.04
N ALA A 20 -11.89 1.40 2.07
CA ALA A 20 -10.69 2.01 2.64
C ALA A 20 -9.76 0.94 3.21
N GLY A 21 -10.30 -0.02 3.95
CA GLY A 21 -9.53 -1.12 4.51
C GLY A 21 -8.89 -2.01 3.44
N LEU A 22 -9.65 -2.35 2.40
CA LEU A 22 -9.15 -3.13 1.27
C LEU A 22 -8.05 -2.38 0.52
N ALA A 23 -8.24 -1.08 0.27
CA ALA A 23 -7.24 -0.27 -0.42
C ALA A 23 -5.92 -0.26 0.36
N ALA A 24 -5.98 0.00 1.67
CA ALA A 24 -4.80 0.02 2.51
C ALA A 24 -4.14 -1.37 2.59
N GLY A 25 -4.94 -2.42 2.79
CA GLY A 25 -4.44 -3.78 2.89
C GLY A 25 -3.80 -4.27 1.60
N LEU A 26 -4.42 -4.04 0.46
CA LEU A 26 -3.88 -4.43 -0.85
C LEU A 26 -2.63 -3.63 -1.19
N ALA A 27 -2.57 -2.36 -0.81
CA ALA A 27 -1.38 -1.54 -1.01
C ALA A 27 -0.20 -2.11 -0.20
N VAL A 28 -0.43 -2.51 1.05
CA VAL A 28 0.60 -3.12 1.90
C VAL A 28 1.07 -4.45 1.33
N VAL A 29 0.13 -5.30 0.91
CA VAL A 29 0.47 -6.60 0.30
C VAL A 29 1.26 -6.40 -0.99
N GLY A 30 0.78 -5.51 -1.87
CA GLY A 30 1.46 -5.22 -3.13
C GLY A 30 2.85 -4.65 -2.92
N ALA A 31 2.99 -3.69 -2.01
CA ALA A 31 4.28 -3.10 -1.66
C ALA A 31 5.22 -4.15 -1.07
N GLY A 32 4.73 -4.99 -0.18
CA GLY A 32 5.52 -6.06 0.44
C GLY A 32 6.06 -7.05 -0.59
N ILE A 33 5.20 -7.48 -1.51
CA ILE A 33 5.61 -8.40 -2.60
C ILE A 33 6.62 -7.70 -3.50
N GLY A 34 6.32 -6.46 -3.91
CA GLY A 34 7.20 -5.70 -4.80
C GLY A 34 8.58 -5.47 -4.20
N ILE A 35 8.64 -5.03 -2.95
CA ILE A 35 9.90 -4.81 -2.24
C ILE A 35 10.64 -6.12 -2.01
N GLY A 36 9.91 -7.19 -1.68
CA GLY A 36 10.51 -8.52 -1.54
C GLY A 36 11.18 -9.00 -2.81
N LEU A 37 10.55 -8.79 -3.98
CA LEU A 37 11.13 -9.13 -5.27
C LEU A 37 12.36 -8.28 -5.58
N ILE A 38 12.28 -6.98 -5.32
CA ILE A 38 13.40 -6.06 -5.52
C ILE A 38 14.58 -6.49 -4.66
N GLY A 39 14.35 -6.71 -3.36
CA GLY A 39 15.39 -7.09 -2.41
C GLY A 39 15.99 -8.45 -2.72
N GLY A 40 15.15 -9.43 -3.05
CA GLY A 40 15.61 -10.76 -3.41
C GLY A 40 16.50 -10.77 -4.66
N ARG A 41 16.08 -10.04 -5.68
CA ARG A 41 16.88 -9.94 -6.91
C ARG A 41 18.14 -9.12 -6.72
N ALA A 42 18.09 -8.08 -5.91
CA ALA A 42 19.26 -7.28 -5.59
C ALA A 42 20.32 -8.10 -4.85
N THR A 43 19.90 -8.88 -3.87
CA THR A 43 20.84 -9.73 -3.11
C THR A 43 21.44 -10.83 -3.99
N GLU A 44 20.67 -11.41 -4.90
CA GLU A 44 21.21 -12.33 -5.89
C GLU A 44 22.25 -11.66 -6.79
N GLY A 45 21.94 -10.44 -7.25
CA GLY A 45 22.86 -9.67 -8.08
C GLY A 45 24.16 -9.37 -7.38
N ILE A 46 24.11 -8.98 -6.10
CA ILE A 46 25.29 -8.74 -5.28
C ILE A 46 26.11 -10.03 -5.13
N ALA A 47 25.45 -11.15 -4.90
CA ALA A 47 26.13 -12.43 -4.77
C ALA A 47 26.87 -12.83 -6.05
N ARG A 48 26.30 -12.53 -7.21
CA ARG A 48 26.92 -12.83 -8.51
C ARG A 48 27.99 -11.82 -8.90
N GLN A 49 27.81 -10.56 -8.53
CA GLN A 49 28.71 -9.47 -8.90
C GLN A 49 28.99 -8.59 -7.67
N PRO A 50 29.84 -9.07 -6.75
CA PRO A 50 30.16 -8.32 -5.53
C PRO A 50 30.74 -6.92 -5.82
N ASP A 51 31.44 -6.75 -6.95
CA ASP A 51 31.99 -5.47 -7.34
C ASP A 51 30.93 -4.42 -7.66
N ALA A 52 29.71 -4.86 -7.99
CA ALA A 52 28.59 -4.00 -8.32
C ALA A 52 27.69 -3.69 -7.10
N THR A 53 28.08 -4.11 -5.90
CA THR A 53 27.26 -3.97 -4.68
C THR A 53 26.70 -2.57 -4.50
N ALA A 54 27.56 -1.54 -4.62
CA ALA A 54 27.12 -0.15 -4.40
C ALA A 54 26.03 0.28 -5.40
N ARG A 55 26.20 -0.09 -6.67
CA ARG A 55 25.22 0.26 -7.72
C ARG A 55 23.92 -0.49 -7.55
N ILE A 56 23.98 -1.76 -7.23
CA ILE A 56 22.81 -2.61 -7.01
C ILE A 56 22.03 -2.11 -5.79
N GLN A 57 22.74 -1.81 -4.72
CA GLN A 57 22.13 -1.34 -3.48
C GLN A 57 21.45 0.03 -3.68
N THR A 58 22.08 0.95 -4.43
CA THR A 58 21.49 2.23 -4.76
C THR A 58 20.21 2.07 -5.57
N ALA A 59 20.25 1.23 -6.60
CA ALA A 59 19.08 0.96 -7.43
C ALA A 59 17.95 0.32 -6.61
N MET A 60 18.28 -0.60 -5.72
CA MET A 60 17.33 -1.26 -4.83
C MET A 60 16.63 -0.25 -3.92
N ILE A 61 17.40 0.63 -3.28
CA ILE A 61 16.85 1.62 -2.35
C ILE A 61 15.92 2.58 -3.07
N ILE A 62 16.31 3.05 -4.26
CA ILE A 62 15.48 3.96 -5.06
C ILE A 62 14.17 3.28 -5.46
N ALA A 63 14.24 2.06 -5.98
CA ALA A 63 13.06 1.32 -6.39
C ALA A 63 12.14 1.02 -5.21
N ALA A 64 12.70 0.60 -4.07
CA ALA A 64 11.93 0.32 -2.87
C ALA A 64 11.26 1.58 -2.33
N ALA A 65 11.96 2.71 -2.36
CA ALA A 65 11.41 3.99 -1.90
C ALA A 65 10.23 4.43 -2.77
N LEU A 66 10.30 4.23 -4.09
CA LEU A 66 9.20 4.55 -4.99
C LEU A 66 7.96 3.68 -4.70
N VAL A 67 8.16 2.39 -4.48
CA VAL A 67 7.06 1.48 -4.13
C VAL A 67 6.43 1.88 -2.80
N GLU A 68 7.26 2.16 -1.79
CA GLU A 68 6.78 2.61 -0.48
C GLU A 68 6.03 3.94 -0.58
N GLY A 69 6.52 4.87 -1.39
CA GLY A 69 5.87 6.16 -1.57
C GLY A 69 4.46 6.03 -2.14
N VAL A 70 4.30 5.18 -3.16
CA VAL A 70 2.98 4.91 -3.74
C VAL A 70 2.06 4.24 -2.72
N ALA A 71 2.56 3.25 -1.99
CA ALA A 71 1.77 2.56 -0.97
C ALA A 71 1.37 3.50 0.16
N LEU A 72 2.26 4.37 0.60
CA LEU A 72 1.98 5.37 1.61
C LEU A 72 0.91 6.35 1.14
N PHE A 73 0.97 6.77 -0.12
CA PHE A 73 -0.04 7.65 -0.71
C PHE A 73 -1.43 7.00 -0.69
N VAL A 74 -1.52 5.72 -1.03
CA VAL A 74 -2.78 4.96 -0.96
C VAL A 74 -3.27 4.86 0.48
N ALA A 75 -2.38 4.62 1.43
CA ALA A 75 -2.71 4.57 2.85
C ALA A 75 -3.28 5.91 3.34
N VAL A 76 -2.71 7.02 2.89
CA VAL A 76 -3.22 8.36 3.22
C VAL A 76 -4.62 8.56 2.65
N ILE A 77 -4.85 8.15 1.41
CA ILE A 77 -6.19 8.23 0.80
C ILE A 77 -7.19 7.39 1.60
N ALA A 78 -6.83 6.18 1.99
CA ALA A 78 -7.68 5.31 2.80
C ALA A 78 -8.00 5.96 4.15
N PHE A 79 -7.02 6.56 4.77
CA PHE A 79 -7.19 7.29 6.03
C PHE A 79 -8.15 8.48 5.89
N LEU A 80 -8.04 9.22 4.79
CA LEU A 80 -8.94 10.35 4.51
C LEU A 80 -10.37 9.87 4.29
N ILE A 81 -10.56 8.76 3.59
CA ILE A 81 -11.88 8.18 3.38
C ILE A 81 -12.51 7.79 4.72
N GLN A 82 -11.75 7.08 5.55
CA GLN A 82 -12.21 6.66 6.86
C GLN A 82 -12.56 7.87 7.74
N GLY A 83 -11.78 8.92 7.68
CA GLY A 83 -12.00 10.13 8.47
C GLY A 83 -13.24 10.91 8.07
N LYS A 84 -13.76 10.73 6.86
CA LYS A 84 -14.98 11.39 6.39
C LYS A 84 -16.26 10.64 6.73
N ILE A 85 -16.13 9.42 7.23
CA ILE A 85 -17.28 8.58 7.56
C ILE A 85 -17.59 8.72 9.04
N ASN A 86 -18.77 9.24 9.32
CA ASN A 86 -19.28 9.42 10.68
C ASN A 86 -20.55 8.58 10.86
N PHE A 87 -20.60 7.87 11.94
CA PHE A 87 -21.78 7.14 12.38
C PHE A 87 -22.45 7.89 13.54
#